data_5e27600f690f8ded3b64ba500130a2d4
#
_entry.id   5e27600f690f8ded3b64ba500130a2d4
#
_cell.length_a   1.000
_cell.length_b   1.000
_cell.length_c   1.000
_cell.angle_alpha   90.00
_cell.angle_beta   90.00
_cell.angle_gamma   90.00
#
_symmetry.space_group_name_H-M   'P 1'
#
loop_
_entity.id
_entity.type
_entity.pdbx_description
1 polymer ?
#
loop_
_entity_poly.entity_id
_entity_poly.type
_entity_poly.pdbx_seq_one_letter_code
_entity_poly.pdbx_strand_id
1 'polypeptide(L)'
;MSGRSWTNPTALNCVRVDSVVACLATAAKVAGILPTFGAFNGMDQCCIMVNLSGLNPPQREAASILAGPLLVLAGAGTGKTRVITYRMANLIAHGIRPDRILSVTFTNKAAKEMKERTIHLIGRQFKQRPVVSTFHAYCVRVLREDIDCLGYPKKFAIYDRNDQESAARTALRDIRLGDGAMKPSDLINRISRWKMHGIQDHEASSNTETDFDLIAAMGYKRYQKQLRACGAVDFDDLLLLTVKLFQEFPAVLQRHQSKFDHVQIDEYQDTNGVQFQLIEALVKPHRNLCVVGDDDQSIYGWRGADVEHIINFAGHFPGARVVRLENNYRCTDKILEAANRLVKHNKQRHDKTLIPNKKFGSPIRIHVFDDETAEAENVVSEIAYLTSELGVKAKQVAILFRTNEQPRVFEQEFRRQQVPYLLVGGQSFYDRREIRDLLAYLKTIDQPRDEVSLLRIINTPARGIGATTTEKVIQMAVKKGCSFWDILPEASAAGAIPAKALKAMSEFRSLLQRYAAAMHETPQHLAEICRRLVSEINYEAEIIKQYKEEAQQETRKTVLEEFINSIGQYVERTEDPSLSGFLETTALMDREDEADRDQKQDKDAVRLMTLHSAKGLEFPRVYLVGMEE
;
A
#
# COMPACT_ATOMS: atom_id res chain seq x y z
N MET A 1 8.60 -54.88 43.60
CA MET A 1 8.40 -55.92 42.56
C MET A 1 8.02 -55.22 41.27
N SER A 2 8.87 -55.40 40.30
CA SER A 2 8.76 -55.28 38.84
C SER A 2 7.98 -54.08 38.28
N GLY A 3 8.50 -53.05 37.66
CA GLY A 3 9.58 -53.03 36.68
C GLY A 3 9.03 -53.36 35.29
N ARG A 4 8.65 -52.30 34.48
CA ARG A 4 8.74 -52.36 33.02
C ARG A 4 8.93 -50.95 32.47
N SER A 5 10.14 -50.77 31.98
CA SER A 5 10.59 -49.72 31.09
C SER A 5 9.90 -49.83 29.73
N TRP A 6 9.50 -48.70 29.14
CA TRP A 6 9.18 -48.60 27.71
C TRP A 6 10.31 -47.89 26.99
N THR A 7 10.99 -48.66 26.19
CA THR A 7 12.02 -48.26 25.27
C THR A 7 11.43 -47.58 24.02
N ASN A 8 12.07 -46.53 23.59
CA ASN A 8 11.92 -45.81 22.32
C ASN A 8 11.99 -46.77 21.11
N PRO A 9 11.15 -46.64 20.09
CA PRO A 9 11.45 -47.25 18.80
C PRO A 9 12.14 -46.22 17.89
N THR A 10 13.30 -46.59 17.52
CA THR A 10 14.25 -46.11 16.56
C THR A 10 13.67 -45.94 15.16
N ALA A 11 14.15 -44.87 14.49
CA ALA A 11 14.56 -44.75 13.09
C ALA A 11 13.80 -45.60 12.03
N LEU A 12 12.90 -44.99 11.31
CA LEU A 12 12.44 -45.51 10.02
C LEU A 12 13.49 -45.14 8.94
N ASN A 13 14.13 -46.18 8.42
CA ASN A 13 15.01 -46.14 7.28
C ASN A 13 14.32 -45.53 6.05
N CYS A 14 14.94 -44.49 5.49
CA CYS A 14 14.61 -43.93 4.20
C CYS A 14 15.05 -44.94 3.12
N VAL A 15 14.11 -45.69 2.57
CA VAL A 15 14.37 -46.54 1.40
C VAL A 15 14.44 -45.62 0.18
N ARG A 16 15.59 -45.60 -0.47
CA ARG A 16 15.79 -44.92 -1.76
C ARG A 16 14.87 -45.52 -2.81
N VAL A 17 13.98 -44.68 -3.37
CA VAL A 17 13.00 -45.04 -4.41
C VAL A 17 13.56 -44.73 -5.82
N ASP A 18 14.86 -44.68 -5.98
CA ASP A 18 15.52 -44.26 -7.24
C ASP A 18 15.43 -45.29 -8.37
N SER A 19 15.10 -46.53 -8.06
CA SER A 19 15.08 -47.63 -9.06
C SER A 19 13.72 -47.86 -9.74
N VAL A 20 12.61 -47.45 -9.14
CA VAL A 20 11.28 -47.71 -9.71
C VAL A 20 10.86 -46.58 -10.69
N VAL A 21 11.28 -45.34 -10.44
CA VAL A 21 10.95 -44.20 -11.32
C VAL A 21 11.78 -44.26 -12.60
N ALA A 22 13.00 -44.78 -12.58
CA ALA A 22 13.83 -44.95 -13.76
C ALA A 22 13.25 -46.03 -14.72
N CYS A 23 12.62 -47.08 -14.22
CA CYS A 23 12.00 -48.12 -15.02
C CYS A 23 10.72 -47.65 -15.72
N LEU A 24 9.90 -46.82 -15.08
CA LEU A 24 8.65 -46.28 -15.66
C LEU A 24 8.93 -45.20 -16.72
N ALA A 25 9.99 -44.40 -16.55
CA ALA A 25 10.42 -43.40 -17.53
C ALA A 25 10.99 -44.03 -18.80
N THR A 26 11.63 -45.18 -18.70
CA THR A 26 12.16 -45.93 -19.87
C THR A 26 11.05 -46.64 -20.64
N ALA A 27 10.02 -47.15 -19.98
CA ALA A 27 8.87 -47.77 -20.61
C ALA A 27 7.99 -46.77 -21.38
N ALA A 28 7.87 -45.52 -20.91
CA ALA A 28 7.11 -44.46 -21.59
C ALA A 28 7.82 -43.92 -22.85
N LYS A 29 9.14 -43.99 -22.94
CA LYS A 29 9.92 -43.62 -24.14
C LYS A 29 9.76 -44.61 -25.31
N VAL A 30 9.48 -45.86 -25.01
CA VAL A 30 9.27 -46.90 -26.04
C VAL A 30 7.89 -46.82 -26.67
N ALA A 31 6.92 -46.16 -26.00
CA ALA A 31 5.53 -46.05 -26.47
C ALA A 31 5.23 -44.83 -27.35
N GLY A 32 6.20 -43.93 -27.62
CA GLY A 32 6.03 -42.78 -28.53
C GLY A 32 5.04 -41.72 -28.12
N ILE A 33 4.73 -41.59 -26.81
CA ILE A 33 3.64 -40.75 -26.30
C ILE A 33 4.12 -39.37 -25.76
N LEU A 34 5.44 -39.09 -25.80
CA LEU A 34 5.97 -37.80 -25.32
C LEU A 34 6.76 -37.07 -26.42
N PRO A 35 6.51 -35.78 -26.67
CA PRO A 35 7.33 -35.00 -27.58
C PRO A 35 8.74 -34.80 -27.00
N THR A 36 9.75 -34.85 -27.86
CA THR A 36 11.15 -34.66 -27.54
C THR A 36 11.40 -33.26 -27.03
N PHE A 37 11.60 -33.10 -25.72
CA PHE A 37 12.12 -31.88 -25.13
C PHE A 37 13.64 -31.82 -25.35
N GLY A 38 14.09 -30.71 -25.95
CA GLY A 38 15.50 -30.42 -26.14
C GLY A 38 16.25 -30.41 -24.81
N ALA A 39 17.45 -30.94 -24.82
CA ALA A 39 18.33 -31.04 -23.66
C ALA A 39 18.67 -29.66 -23.11
N PHE A 40 18.13 -29.33 -21.94
CA PHE A 40 18.60 -28.23 -21.11
C PHE A 40 19.72 -28.73 -20.19
N ASN A 41 20.95 -28.29 -20.48
CA ASN A 41 22.12 -28.52 -19.64
C ASN A 41 22.05 -27.65 -18.36
N GLY A 42 22.10 -28.32 -17.23
CA GLY A 42 22.62 -27.80 -15.98
C GLY A 42 21.68 -26.95 -15.14
N MET A 43 20.84 -27.63 -14.33
CA MET A 43 20.44 -27.18 -12.98
C MET A 43 19.78 -28.38 -12.27
N ASP A 44 20.16 -28.63 -11.03
CA ASP A 44 19.50 -29.59 -10.14
C ASP A 44 18.00 -29.23 -10.04
N GLN A 45 17.16 -29.90 -10.86
CA GLN A 45 15.72 -29.83 -10.73
C GLN A 45 15.30 -30.67 -9.52
N CYS A 46 15.31 -30.04 -8.34
CA CYS A 46 14.61 -30.57 -7.18
C CYS A 46 13.12 -30.57 -7.53
N CYS A 47 12.54 -31.72 -7.86
CA CYS A 47 11.10 -31.87 -8.14
C CYS A 47 10.33 -31.55 -6.85
N ILE A 48 9.81 -30.32 -6.73
CA ILE A 48 8.88 -29.98 -5.65
C ILE A 48 7.52 -30.57 -6.03
N MET A 49 7.01 -31.43 -5.17
CA MET A 49 5.61 -31.84 -5.24
C MET A 49 4.77 -30.94 -4.35
N VAL A 50 4.03 -29.99 -4.91
CA VAL A 50 3.08 -29.20 -4.15
C VAL A 50 1.84 -30.04 -3.86
N ASN A 51 1.60 -30.30 -2.59
CA ASN A 51 0.43 -31.06 -2.17
C ASN A 51 -0.84 -30.20 -2.22
N LEU A 52 -1.67 -30.40 -3.23
CA LEU A 52 -2.96 -29.72 -3.39
C LEU A 52 -4.13 -30.42 -2.64
N SER A 53 -3.90 -31.53 -1.92
CA SER A 53 -4.97 -32.30 -1.25
C SER A 53 -5.66 -31.50 -0.15
N GLY A 54 -4.96 -30.54 0.45
CA GLY A 54 -5.53 -29.63 1.46
C GLY A 54 -6.48 -28.56 0.90
N LEU A 55 -6.63 -28.46 -0.44
CA LEU A 55 -7.58 -27.57 -1.10
C LEU A 55 -8.89 -28.29 -1.37
N ASN A 56 -10.02 -27.59 -1.24
CA ASN A 56 -11.30 -28.10 -1.71
C ASN A 56 -11.34 -28.19 -3.25
N PRO A 57 -12.32 -28.90 -3.85
CA PRO A 57 -12.33 -29.12 -5.29
C PRO A 57 -12.24 -27.85 -6.14
N PRO A 58 -13.04 -26.77 -5.94
CA PRO A 58 -12.91 -25.53 -6.70
C PRO A 58 -11.57 -24.81 -6.47
N GLN A 59 -11.05 -24.80 -5.25
CA GLN A 59 -9.74 -24.21 -4.96
C GLN A 59 -8.62 -24.96 -5.68
N ARG A 60 -8.71 -26.30 -5.71
CA ARG A 60 -7.76 -27.16 -6.40
C ARG A 60 -7.83 -26.96 -7.92
N GLU A 61 -9.03 -26.88 -8.48
CA GLU A 61 -9.25 -26.56 -9.89
C GLU A 61 -8.55 -25.24 -10.26
N ALA A 62 -8.85 -24.15 -9.54
CA ALA A 62 -8.24 -22.83 -9.78
C ALA A 62 -6.71 -22.85 -9.66
N ALA A 63 -6.16 -23.57 -8.67
CA ALA A 63 -4.71 -23.70 -8.49
C ALA A 63 -4.04 -24.56 -9.58
N SER A 64 -4.78 -25.43 -10.24
CA SER A 64 -4.28 -26.34 -11.29
C SER A 64 -4.35 -25.76 -12.70
N ILE A 65 -5.12 -24.70 -12.94
CA ILE A 65 -5.17 -24.01 -14.23
C ILE A 65 -3.93 -23.11 -14.36
N LEU A 66 -2.93 -23.56 -15.10
CA LEU A 66 -1.63 -22.88 -15.16
C LEU A 66 -1.51 -21.89 -16.33
N ALA A 67 -2.28 -22.03 -17.39
CA ALA A 67 -2.17 -21.20 -18.60
C ALA A 67 -3.50 -20.52 -18.96
N GLY A 68 -3.40 -19.40 -19.67
CA GLY A 68 -4.52 -18.59 -20.14
C GLY A 68 -5.15 -17.71 -19.06
N PRO A 69 -6.14 -16.90 -19.42
CA PRO A 69 -6.83 -16.03 -18.49
C PRO A 69 -7.78 -16.83 -17.57
N LEU A 70 -7.69 -16.56 -16.28
CA LEU A 70 -8.46 -17.21 -15.23
C LEU A 70 -9.07 -16.16 -14.29
N LEU A 71 -10.38 -16.18 -14.12
CA LEU A 71 -11.09 -15.46 -13.09
C LEU A 71 -11.49 -16.41 -11.96
N VAL A 72 -11.05 -16.13 -10.75
CA VAL A 72 -11.49 -16.81 -9.52
C VAL A 72 -12.46 -15.90 -8.79
N LEU A 73 -13.74 -16.16 -8.93
CA LEU A 73 -14.80 -15.47 -8.18
C LEU A 73 -14.86 -16.08 -6.78
N ALA A 74 -14.36 -15.34 -5.81
CA ALA A 74 -14.12 -15.88 -4.48
C ALA A 74 -14.74 -14.98 -3.41
N GLY A 75 -15.89 -15.36 -2.88
CA GLY A 75 -16.55 -14.62 -1.81
C GLY A 75 -15.69 -14.45 -0.55
N ALA A 76 -16.18 -13.63 0.38
CA ALA A 76 -15.50 -13.43 1.67
C ALA A 76 -15.24 -14.76 2.38
N GLY A 77 -14.05 -14.95 2.95
CA GLY A 77 -13.72 -16.13 3.74
C GLY A 77 -13.65 -17.46 2.99
N THR A 78 -13.60 -17.46 1.64
CA THR A 78 -13.50 -18.66 0.80
C THR A 78 -12.07 -19.08 0.48
N GLY A 79 -11.07 -18.31 0.93
CA GLY A 79 -9.65 -18.63 0.77
C GLY A 79 -9.01 -18.07 -0.49
N LYS A 80 -9.35 -16.85 -0.93
CA LYS A 80 -8.75 -16.10 -2.05
C LYS A 80 -7.23 -16.21 -2.07
N THR A 81 -6.57 -15.67 -1.05
CA THR A 81 -5.11 -15.64 -0.93
C THR A 81 -4.49 -17.05 -0.90
N ARG A 82 -5.22 -18.04 -0.35
CA ARG A 82 -4.78 -19.44 -0.36
C ARG A 82 -4.67 -19.98 -1.78
N VAL A 83 -5.65 -19.72 -2.62
CA VAL A 83 -5.62 -20.17 -4.04
C VAL A 83 -4.46 -19.53 -4.79
N ILE A 84 -4.24 -18.21 -4.64
CA ILE A 84 -3.14 -17.50 -5.29
C ILE A 84 -1.78 -18.10 -4.88
N THR A 85 -1.55 -18.31 -3.61
CA THR A 85 -0.26 -18.84 -3.09
C THR A 85 -0.03 -20.29 -3.53
N TYR A 86 -1.06 -21.14 -3.49
CA TYR A 86 -0.95 -22.51 -3.98
C TYR A 86 -0.77 -22.58 -5.50
N ARG A 87 -1.43 -21.71 -6.26
CA ARG A 87 -1.23 -21.63 -7.71
C ARG A 87 0.19 -21.19 -8.05
N MET A 88 0.73 -20.20 -7.34
CA MET A 88 2.12 -19.75 -7.51
C MET A 88 3.10 -20.88 -7.22
N ALA A 89 2.91 -21.60 -6.12
CA ALA A 89 3.71 -22.76 -5.79
C ALA A 89 3.59 -23.87 -6.84
N ASN A 90 2.39 -24.11 -7.38
CA ASN A 90 2.14 -25.09 -8.42
C ASN A 90 2.77 -24.72 -9.77
N LEU A 91 2.77 -23.43 -10.16
CA LEU A 91 3.53 -22.94 -11.32
C LEU A 91 5.03 -23.25 -11.19
N ILE A 92 5.61 -22.98 -10.02
CA ILE A 92 7.02 -23.26 -9.73
C ILE A 92 7.31 -24.76 -9.78
N ALA A 93 6.42 -25.59 -9.23
CA ALA A 93 6.54 -27.05 -9.30
C ALA A 93 6.49 -27.59 -10.73
N HIS A 94 5.84 -26.87 -11.66
CA HIS A 94 5.81 -27.21 -13.08
C HIS A 94 6.95 -26.56 -13.89
N GLY A 95 8.00 -26.06 -13.23
CA GLY A 95 9.22 -25.58 -13.88
C GLY A 95 9.22 -24.10 -14.25
N ILE A 96 8.20 -23.33 -13.88
CA ILE A 96 8.25 -21.87 -14.05
C ILE A 96 9.21 -21.28 -13.02
N ARG A 97 10.18 -20.52 -13.48
CA ARG A 97 11.13 -19.85 -12.59
C ARG A 97 10.38 -18.87 -11.67
N PRO A 98 10.69 -18.83 -10.37
CA PRO A 98 9.99 -17.96 -9.43
C PRO A 98 10.00 -16.47 -9.83
N ASP A 99 11.13 -15.96 -10.29
CA ASP A 99 11.33 -14.55 -10.71
C ASP A 99 10.52 -14.15 -11.97
N ARG A 100 9.94 -15.13 -12.69
CA ARG A 100 9.07 -14.89 -13.83
C ARG A 100 7.57 -14.84 -13.48
N ILE A 101 7.25 -14.87 -12.20
CA ILE A 101 5.88 -14.75 -11.70
C ILE A 101 5.72 -13.40 -11.00
N LEU A 102 4.81 -12.56 -11.50
CA LEU A 102 4.38 -11.31 -10.85
C LEU A 102 3.05 -11.56 -10.14
N SER A 103 2.99 -11.25 -8.85
CA SER A 103 1.75 -11.24 -8.09
C SER A 103 1.53 -9.86 -7.48
N VAL A 104 0.39 -9.24 -7.78
CA VAL A 104 0.07 -7.89 -7.35
C VAL A 104 -1.15 -7.90 -6.44
N THR A 105 -1.09 -7.14 -5.37
CA THR A 105 -2.19 -6.92 -4.42
C THR A 105 -2.31 -5.45 -4.07
N PHE A 106 -3.29 -5.07 -3.25
CA PHE A 106 -3.55 -3.67 -2.92
C PHE A 106 -2.79 -3.17 -1.69
N THR A 107 -2.40 -4.05 -0.74
CA THR A 107 -1.74 -3.63 0.50
C THR A 107 -0.39 -4.30 0.69
N ASN A 108 0.56 -3.60 1.33
CA ASN A 108 1.88 -4.15 1.67
C ASN A 108 1.76 -5.36 2.61
N LYS A 109 0.79 -5.34 3.52
CA LYS A 109 0.50 -6.46 4.41
C LYS A 109 0.11 -7.72 3.63
N ALA A 110 -0.84 -7.61 2.69
CA ALA A 110 -1.24 -8.72 1.84
C ALA A 110 -0.07 -9.22 0.98
N ALA A 111 0.76 -8.32 0.45
CA ALA A 111 1.96 -8.68 -0.30
C ALA A 111 2.97 -9.45 0.55
N LYS A 112 3.25 -8.98 1.77
CA LYS A 112 4.14 -9.65 2.73
C LYS A 112 3.62 -11.05 3.11
N GLU A 113 2.36 -11.15 3.50
CA GLU A 113 1.71 -12.42 3.85
C GLU A 113 1.73 -13.41 2.68
N MET A 114 1.40 -12.95 1.49
CA MET A 114 1.44 -13.76 0.26
C MET A 114 2.85 -14.27 -0.02
N LYS A 115 3.87 -13.42 0.13
CA LYS A 115 5.28 -13.78 -0.03
C LYS A 115 5.70 -14.83 0.98
N GLU A 116 5.40 -14.64 2.26
CA GLU A 116 5.74 -15.56 3.36
C GLU A 116 5.07 -16.93 3.16
N ARG A 117 3.76 -16.96 2.86
CA ARG A 117 3.01 -18.18 2.59
C ARG A 117 3.55 -18.94 1.38
N THR A 118 3.91 -18.22 0.32
CA THR A 118 4.50 -18.85 -0.87
C THR A 118 5.86 -19.45 -0.56
N ILE A 119 6.73 -18.75 0.17
CA ILE A 119 8.04 -19.26 0.60
C ILE A 119 7.88 -20.52 1.47
N HIS A 120 6.86 -20.55 2.34
CA HIS A 120 6.57 -21.73 3.14
C HIS A 120 6.19 -22.94 2.28
N LEU A 121 5.42 -22.73 1.20
CA LEU A 121 4.98 -23.81 0.30
C LEU A 121 6.11 -24.34 -0.60
N ILE A 122 6.99 -23.46 -1.12
CA ILE A 122 8.06 -23.85 -2.05
C ILE A 122 9.37 -24.22 -1.34
N GLY A 123 9.51 -23.89 -0.06
CA GLY A 123 10.76 -24.07 0.71
C GLY A 123 11.80 -22.95 0.47
N ARG A 124 12.86 -22.96 1.30
CA ARG A 124 13.93 -21.94 1.27
C ARG A 124 15.02 -22.22 0.22
N GLN A 125 14.96 -23.33 -0.46
CA GLN A 125 15.98 -23.80 -1.40
C GLN A 125 16.10 -22.95 -2.69
N PHE A 126 15.06 -22.20 -3.06
CA PHE A 126 15.10 -21.33 -4.22
C PHE A 126 15.81 -20.02 -3.88
N LYS A 127 16.91 -19.72 -4.58
CA LYS A 127 17.59 -18.41 -4.50
C LYS A 127 16.71 -17.29 -5.07
N GLN A 128 16.03 -17.56 -6.18
CA GLN A 128 15.09 -16.63 -6.80
C GLN A 128 13.72 -16.70 -6.13
N ARG A 129 13.03 -15.58 -6.07
CA ARG A 129 11.71 -15.45 -5.43
C ARG A 129 10.69 -14.88 -6.41
N PRO A 130 9.40 -15.21 -6.28
CA PRO A 130 8.35 -14.53 -7.02
C PRO A 130 8.35 -13.05 -6.69
N VAL A 131 8.01 -12.24 -7.71
CA VAL A 131 7.83 -10.81 -7.51
C VAL A 131 6.43 -10.58 -6.95
N VAL A 132 6.35 -10.33 -5.65
CA VAL A 132 5.09 -10.00 -4.96
C VAL A 132 5.18 -8.56 -4.48
N SER A 133 4.24 -7.71 -4.90
CA SER A 133 4.22 -6.28 -4.58
C SER A 133 2.84 -5.67 -4.68
N THR A 134 2.68 -4.42 -4.23
CA THR A 134 1.51 -3.61 -4.58
C THR A 134 1.66 -3.02 -5.98
N PHE A 135 0.54 -2.52 -6.57
CA PHE A 135 0.58 -1.81 -7.85
C PHE A 135 1.58 -0.64 -7.83
N HIS A 136 1.49 0.20 -6.80
CA HIS A 136 2.35 1.38 -6.67
C HIS A 136 3.83 1.00 -6.51
N ALA A 137 4.14 0.01 -5.67
CA ALA A 137 5.51 -0.46 -5.50
C ALA A 137 6.10 -1.06 -6.79
N TYR A 138 5.29 -1.72 -7.61
CA TYR A 138 5.70 -2.17 -8.94
C TYR A 138 5.97 -0.98 -9.87
N CYS A 139 5.07 0.01 -9.91
CA CYS A 139 5.21 1.20 -10.73
C CYS A 139 6.43 2.04 -10.34
N VAL A 140 6.72 2.19 -9.04
CA VAL A 140 7.94 2.87 -8.58
C VAL A 140 9.18 2.21 -9.17
N ARG A 141 9.27 0.88 -9.14
CA ARG A 141 10.42 0.16 -9.72
C ARG A 141 10.55 0.40 -11.23
N VAL A 142 9.43 0.35 -11.96
CA VAL A 142 9.42 0.64 -13.42
C VAL A 142 9.90 2.08 -13.68
N LEU A 143 9.36 3.04 -12.95
CA LEU A 143 9.69 4.46 -13.11
C LEU A 143 11.14 4.78 -12.71
N ARG A 144 11.69 4.14 -11.67
CA ARG A 144 13.11 4.30 -11.31
C ARG A 144 14.07 3.81 -12.41
N GLU A 145 13.65 2.80 -13.18
CA GLU A 145 14.44 2.31 -14.31
C GLU A 145 14.40 3.30 -15.49
N ASP A 146 13.24 3.87 -15.84
CA ASP A 146 12.98 4.44 -17.17
C ASP A 146 12.24 5.79 -17.22
N ILE A 147 11.93 6.44 -16.11
CA ILE A 147 11.14 7.68 -16.07
C ILE A 147 11.84 8.85 -16.81
N ASP A 148 13.16 8.78 -16.97
CA ASP A 148 13.94 9.75 -17.73
C ASP A 148 13.50 9.84 -19.20
N CYS A 149 12.94 8.78 -19.77
CA CYS A 149 12.27 8.81 -21.06
C CYS A 149 11.12 9.84 -21.12
N LEU A 150 10.44 10.08 -20.00
CA LEU A 150 9.36 11.06 -19.86
C LEU A 150 9.83 12.44 -19.41
N GLY A 151 11.15 12.65 -19.29
CA GLY A 151 11.77 13.93 -18.90
C GLY A 151 11.74 14.22 -17.39
N TYR A 152 11.56 13.21 -16.55
CA TYR A 152 11.71 13.31 -15.09
C TYR A 152 13.08 12.79 -14.65
N PRO A 153 13.61 13.25 -13.51
CA PRO A 153 14.82 12.67 -12.94
C PRO A 153 14.53 11.24 -12.43
N LYS A 154 15.49 10.31 -12.56
CA LYS A 154 15.37 8.94 -12.02
C LYS A 154 15.17 8.94 -10.50
N LYS A 155 15.82 9.86 -9.80
CA LYS A 155 15.57 10.14 -8.39
C LYS A 155 14.47 11.20 -8.28
N PHE A 156 13.22 10.80 -8.37
CA PHE A 156 12.07 11.68 -8.16
C PHE A 156 11.57 11.61 -6.72
N ALA A 157 11.02 12.71 -6.20
CA ALA A 157 10.30 12.73 -4.93
C ALA A 157 8.87 12.22 -5.11
N ILE A 158 8.33 11.51 -4.12
CA ILE A 158 6.91 11.10 -4.09
C ILE A 158 6.19 12.02 -3.10
N TYR A 159 5.23 12.81 -3.59
CA TYR A 159 4.50 13.78 -2.80
C TYR A 159 3.34 13.11 -2.04
N ASP A 160 3.31 13.33 -0.73
CA ASP A 160 2.18 12.97 0.12
C ASP A 160 1.00 13.95 -0.06
N ARG A 161 -0.11 13.72 0.65
CA ARG A 161 -1.32 14.56 0.53
C ARG A 161 -1.07 16.03 0.86
N ASN A 162 -0.21 16.33 1.80
CA ASN A 162 0.05 17.71 2.19
C ASN A 162 1.04 18.40 1.25
N ASP A 163 2.01 17.65 0.74
CA ASP A 163 2.89 18.11 -0.32
C ASP A 163 2.04 18.48 -1.55
N GLN A 164 1.07 17.62 -1.90
CA GLN A 164 0.10 17.87 -2.98
C GLN A 164 -0.73 19.13 -2.70
N GLU A 165 -1.26 19.30 -1.48
CA GLU A 165 -2.05 20.49 -1.12
C GLU A 165 -1.21 21.77 -1.18
N SER A 166 0.05 21.70 -0.81
CA SER A 166 0.98 22.82 -0.91
C SER A 166 1.24 23.18 -2.38
N ALA A 167 1.48 22.18 -3.24
CA ALA A 167 1.63 22.37 -4.67
C ALA A 167 0.33 22.90 -5.32
N ALA A 168 -0.83 22.36 -4.94
CA ALA A 168 -2.13 22.82 -5.42
C ALA A 168 -2.43 24.28 -5.03
N ARG A 169 -2.07 24.68 -3.80
CA ARG A 169 -2.21 26.07 -3.35
C ARG A 169 -1.38 27.01 -4.22
N THR A 170 -0.17 26.61 -4.59
CA THR A 170 0.68 27.39 -5.49
C THR A 170 0.08 27.43 -6.92
N ALA A 171 -0.41 26.31 -7.43
CA ALA A 171 -1.04 26.23 -8.73
C ALA A 171 -2.30 27.12 -8.83
N LEU A 172 -3.13 27.17 -7.79
CA LEU A 172 -4.31 28.03 -7.73
C LEU A 172 -3.95 29.53 -7.70
N ARG A 173 -2.91 29.92 -6.94
CA ARG A 173 -2.39 31.30 -6.95
C ARG A 173 -1.91 31.75 -8.35
N ASP A 174 -1.26 30.86 -9.08
CA ASP A 174 -0.76 31.15 -10.44
C ASP A 174 -1.89 31.41 -11.46
N ILE A 175 -3.09 30.89 -11.23
CA ILE A 175 -4.25 31.09 -12.10
C ILE A 175 -4.91 32.46 -11.84
N ARG A 176 -4.55 33.14 -10.74
CA ARG A 176 -5.08 34.46 -10.35
C ARG A 176 -6.61 34.52 -10.22
N LEU A 177 -7.22 33.46 -9.78
CA LEU A 177 -8.64 33.44 -9.42
C LEU A 177 -8.81 34.13 -8.06
N GLY A 178 -9.94 34.80 -7.87
CA GLY A 178 -10.27 35.47 -6.60
C GLY A 178 -10.18 34.52 -5.40
N ASP A 179 -9.79 35.07 -4.26
CA ASP A 179 -9.65 34.29 -3.02
C ASP A 179 -10.95 33.52 -2.73
N GLY A 180 -10.88 32.20 -2.70
CA GLY A 180 -12.00 31.32 -2.36
C GLY A 180 -12.69 30.60 -3.53
N ALA A 181 -12.27 30.80 -4.79
CA ALA A 181 -12.90 30.15 -5.95
C ALA A 181 -12.78 28.60 -5.91
N MET A 182 -11.70 28.05 -5.36
CA MET A 182 -11.50 26.61 -5.18
C MET A 182 -10.52 26.34 -4.03
N LYS A 183 -10.82 25.34 -3.19
CA LYS A 183 -9.88 24.90 -2.14
C LYS A 183 -8.80 23.98 -2.75
N PRO A 184 -7.55 24.00 -2.24
CA PRO A 184 -6.49 23.09 -2.69
C PRO A 184 -6.88 21.61 -2.60
N SER A 185 -7.58 21.21 -1.54
CA SER A 185 -8.12 19.86 -1.37
C SER A 185 -9.07 19.44 -2.48
N ASP A 186 -9.93 20.37 -2.94
CA ASP A 186 -10.92 20.10 -3.98
C ASP A 186 -10.25 19.96 -5.34
N LEU A 187 -9.25 20.81 -5.62
CA LEU A 187 -8.42 20.68 -6.81
C LEU A 187 -7.75 19.31 -6.88
N ILE A 188 -7.10 18.89 -5.78
CA ILE A 188 -6.42 17.57 -5.75
C ILE A 188 -7.41 16.43 -5.92
N ASN A 189 -8.58 16.50 -5.27
CA ASN A 189 -9.60 15.47 -5.41
C ASN A 189 -10.07 15.34 -6.86
N ARG A 190 -10.19 16.46 -7.58
CA ARG A 190 -10.58 16.44 -8.99
C ARG A 190 -9.44 15.93 -9.89
N ILE A 191 -8.20 16.36 -9.65
CA ILE A 191 -7.00 15.85 -10.35
C ILE A 191 -6.87 14.34 -10.15
N SER A 192 -6.96 13.86 -8.91
CA SER A 192 -6.89 12.44 -8.59
C SER A 192 -7.95 11.62 -9.34
N ARG A 193 -9.20 12.14 -9.40
CA ARG A 193 -10.27 11.49 -10.19
C ARG A 193 -9.89 11.39 -11.67
N TRP A 194 -9.39 12.46 -12.29
CA TRP A 194 -8.95 12.42 -13.68
C TRP A 194 -7.79 11.44 -13.89
N LYS A 195 -6.76 11.49 -13.04
CA LYS A 195 -5.62 10.56 -13.12
C LYS A 195 -6.04 9.10 -13.02
N MET A 196 -6.97 8.76 -12.13
CA MET A 196 -7.51 7.39 -11.98
C MET A 196 -8.26 6.88 -13.21
N HIS A 197 -8.80 7.80 -14.04
CA HIS A 197 -9.43 7.46 -15.33
C HIS A 197 -8.44 7.57 -16.52
N GLY A 198 -7.16 7.82 -16.27
CA GLY A 198 -6.15 7.93 -17.32
C GLY A 198 -6.11 9.30 -18.02
N ILE A 199 -6.87 10.28 -17.53
CA ILE A 199 -6.95 11.62 -18.15
C ILE A 199 -5.74 12.46 -17.70
N GLN A 200 -4.92 12.87 -18.67
CA GLN A 200 -3.75 13.70 -18.43
C GLN A 200 -4.10 15.20 -18.34
N ASP A 201 -3.16 16.00 -17.85
CA ASP A 201 -3.34 17.45 -17.62
C ASP A 201 -3.73 18.24 -18.89
N HIS A 202 -3.28 17.83 -20.06
CA HIS A 202 -3.64 18.45 -21.33
C HIS A 202 -5.01 18.03 -21.87
N GLU A 203 -5.53 16.89 -21.46
CA GLU A 203 -6.84 16.34 -21.85
C GLU A 203 -7.96 16.80 -20.93
N ALA A 204 -7.63 17.24 -19.71
CA ALA A 204 -8.60 17.59 -18.67
C ALA A 204 -9.60 18.67 -19.13
N SER A 205 -9.16 19.63 -19.96
CA SER A 205 -10.01 20.69 -20.48
C SER A 205 -11.14 20.19 -21.41
N SER A 206 -10.96 19.03 -22.06
CA SER A 206 -11.98 18.39 -22.89
C SER A 206 -12.95 17.51 -22.10
N ASN A 207 -12.67 17.33 -20.80
CA ASN A 207 -13.44 16.50 -19.88
C ASN A 207 -14.06 17.35 -18.75
N THR A 208 -14.51 18.56 -19.08
CA THR A 208 -15.12 19.51 -18.13
C THR A 208 -16.63 19.57 -18.36
N GLU A 209 -17.41 19.46 -17.28
CA GLU A 209 -18.88 19.55 -17.30
C GLU A 209 -19.38 20.83 -16.61
N THR A 210 -18.55 21.42 -15.76
CA THR A 210 -18.91 22.60 -14.96
C THR A 210 -17.79 23.65 -14.98
N ASP A 211 -18.11 24.90 -14.59
CA ASP A 211 -17.10 25.96 -14.40
C ASP A 211 -16.05 25.55 -13.35
N PHE A 212 -16.45 24.79 -12.34
CA PHE A 212 -15.56 24.22 -11.34
C PHE A 212 -14.54 23.28 -11.99
N ASP A 213 -14.96 22.45 -12.93
CA ASP A 213 -14.07 21.55 -13.68
C ASP A 213 -13.11 22.31 -14.58
N LEU A 214 -13.58 23.42 -15.19
CA LEU A 214 -12.72 24.26 -16.01
C LEU A 214 -11.58 24.88 -15.20
N ILE A 215 -11.91 25.40 -14.01
CA ILE A 215 -10.92 25.91 -13.05
C ILE A 215 -9.95 24.80 -12.65
N ALA A 216 -10.48 23.63 -12.34
CA ALA A 216 -9.66 22.47 -11.96
C ALA A 216 -8.72 22.02 -13.09
N ALA A 217 -9.17 22.04 -14.35
CA ALA A 217 -8.32 21.70 -15.51
C ALA A 217 -7.17 22.70 -15.71
N MET A 218 -7.44 23.99 -15.51
CA MET A 218 -6.39 25.01 -15.51
C MET A 218 -5.41 24.79 -14.35
N GLY A 219 -5.93 24.47 -13.16
CA GLY A 219 -5.15 24.11 -11.97
C GLY A 219 -4.28 22.88 -12.19
N TYR A 220 -4.82 21.84 -12.82
CA TYR A 220 -4.11 20.60 -13.12
C TYR A 220 -2.85 20.84 -13.99
N LYS A 221 -2.97 21.63 -15.05
CA LYS A 221 -1.81 22.00 -15.89
C LYS A 221 -0.70 22.68 -15.08
N ARG A 222 -1.06 23.60 -14.17
CA ARG A 222 -0.08 24.30 -13.31
C ARG A 222 0.52 23.36 -12.28
N TYR A 223 -0.33 22.56 -11.63
CA TYR A 223 0.08 21.56 -10.65
C TYR A 223 1.09 20.57 -11.25
N GLN A 224 0.76 19.97 -12.41
CA GLN A 224 1.64 18.99 -13.05
C GLN A 224 2.95 19.60 -13.54
N LYS A 225 2.90 20.84 -14.04
CA LYS A 225 4.11 21.60 -14.41
C LYS A 225 5.01 21.84 -13.19
N GLN A 226 4.43 22.17 -12.05
CA GLN A 226 5.17 22.36 -10.80
C GLN A 226 5.80 21.06 -10.30
N LEU A 227 5.06 19.95 -10.26
CA LEU A 227 5.59 18.64 -9.86
C LEU A 227 6.81 18.29 -10.74
N ARG A 228 6.67 18.44 -12.05
CA ARG A 228 7.76 18.15 -12.99
C ARG A 228 8.98 19.05 -12.75
N ALA A 229 8.79 20.33 -12.50
CA ALA A 229 9.88 21.26 -12.19
C ALA A 229 10.61 20.91 -10.89
N CYS A 230 9.88 20.42 -9.88
CA CYS A 230 10.44 19.94 -8.62
C CYS A 230 11.05 18.53 -8.72
N GLY A 231 10.97 17.87 -9.88
CA GLY A 231 11.38 16.47 -10.02
C GLY A 231 10.57 15.54 -9.14
N ALA A 232 9.28 15.84 -8.95
CA ALA A 232 8.38 15.11 -8.09
C ALA A 232 7.23 14.47 -8.89
N VAL A 233 6.66 13.43 -8.32
CA VAL A 233 5.43 12.78 -8.78
C VAL A 233 4.49 12.64 -7.58
N ASP A 234 3.19 12.66 -7.80
CA ASP A 234 2.27 12.25 -6.76
C ASP A 234 1.95 10.75 -6.85
N PHE A 235 1.13 10.28 -5.93
CA PHE A 235 0.84 8.86 -5.85
C PHE A 235 0.05 8.33 -7.06
N ASP A 236 -0.85 9.15 -7.62
CA ASP A 236 -1.61 8.79 -8.81
C ASP A 236 -0.73 8.82 -10.07
N ASP A 237 0.28 9.69 -10.10
CA ASP A 237 1.29 9.73 -11.16
C ASP A 237 2.09 8.43 -11.26
N LEU A 238 2.31 7.71 -10.17
CA LEU A 238 3.03 6.43 -10.21
C LEU A 238 2.38 5.46 -11.19
N LEU A 239 1.06 5.38 -11.18
CA LEU A 239 0.29 4.54 -12.10
C LEU A 239 0.20 5.17 -13.49
N LEU A 240 -0.24 6.44 -13.57
CA LEU A 240 -0.49 7.14 -14.81
C LEU A 240 0.77 7.25 -15.68
N LEU A 241 1.90 7.66 -15.08
CA LEU A 241 3.17 7.78 -15.81
C LEU A 241 3.74 6.42 -16.22
N THR A 242 3.48 5.36 -15.47
CA THR A 242 3.88 4.01 -15.89
C THR A 242 3.11 3.56 -17.13
N VAL A 243 1.79 3.80 -17.17
CA VAL A 243 0.98 3.48 -18.34
C VAL A 243 1.42 4.34 -19.54
N LYS A 244 1.63 5.63 -19.32
CA LYS A 244 2.15 6.55 -20.35
C LYS A 244 3.51 6.10 -20.90
N LEU A 245 4.43 5.70 -20.03
CA LEU A 245 5.75 5.18 -20.40
C LEU A 245 5.62 3.95 -21.29
N PHE A 246 4.71 3.04 -20.99
CA PHE A 246 4.47 1.84 -21.77
C PHE A 246 3.80 2.14 -23.12
N GLN A 247 2.96 3.17 -23.20
CA GLN A 247 2.32 3.60 -24.44
C GLN A 247 3.29 4.32 -25.38
N GLU A 248 4.12 5.24 -24.85
CA GLU A 248 5.03 6.06 -25.64
C GLU A 248 6.36 5.34 -25.98
N PHE A 249 6.77 4.36 -25.17
CA PHE A 249 8.05 3.64 -25.32
C PHE A 249 7.85 2.11 -25.40
N PRO A 250 7.47 1.56 -26.59
CA PRO A 250 7.21 0.14 -26.75
C PRO A 250 8.38 -0.78 -26.36
N ALA A 251 9.62 -0.33 -26.50
CA ALA A 251 10.79 -1.10 -26.11
C ALA A 251 10.86 -1.30 -24.59
N VAL A 252 10.43 -0.31 -23.78
CA VAL A 252 10.32 -0.41 -22.34
C VAL A 252 9.24 -1.43 -21.98
N LEU A 253 8.05 -1.31 -22.59
CA LEU A 253 6.96 -2.26 -22.39
C LEU A 253 7.40 -3.70 -22.72
N GLN A 254 8.03 -3.94 -23.87
CA GLN A 254 8.49 -5.26 -24.28
C GLN A 254 9.49 -5.86 -23.29
N ARG A 255 10.38 -5.05 -22.71
CA ARG A 255 11.31 -5.49 -21.67
C ARG A 255 10.55 -5.96 -20.42
N HIS A 256 9.54 -5.21 -19.97
CA HIS A 256 8.73 -5.61 -18.81
C HIS A 256 7.82 -6.80 -19.09
N GLN A 257 7.25 -6.92 -20.29
CA GLN A 257 6.51 -8.10 -20.73
C GLN A 257 7.39 -9.36 -20.74
N SER A 258 8.65 -9.24 -21.18
CA SER A 258 9.59 -10.36 -21.19
C SER A 258 10.12 -10.78 -19.82
N LYS A 259 9.95 -9.94 -18.78
CA LYS A 259 10.32 -10.29 -17.40
C LYS A 259 9.40 -11.34 -16.78
N PHE A 260 8.12 -11.39 -17.17
CA PHE A 260 7.11 -12.24 -16.52
C PHE A 260 6.39 -13.13 -17.51
N ASP A 261 6.23 -14.41 -17.15
CA ASP A 261 5.43 -15.38 -17.90
C ASP A 261 4.02 -15.51 -17.33
N HIS A 262 3.84 -15.16 -16.06
CA HIS A 262 2.56 -15.25 -15.36
C HIS A 262 2.34 -14.01 -14.49
N VAL A 263 1.11 -13.47 -14.55
CA VAL A 263 0.65 -12.36 -13.73
C VAL A 263 -0.54 -12.82 -12.90
N GLN A 264 -0.55 -12.50 -11.60
CA GLN A 264 -1.65 -12.79 -10.68
C GLN A 264 -2.05 -11.50 -9.96
N ILE A 265 -3.35 -11.24 -9.87
CA ILE A 265 -3.90 -10.05 -9.22
C ILE A 265 -4.88 -10.49 -8.14
N ASP A 266 -4.67 -10.03 -6.91
CA ASP A 266 -5.60 -10.19 -5.80
C ASP A 266 -6.52 -8.97 -5.68
N GLU A 267 -7.70 -9.15 -5.08
CA GLU A 267 -8.74 -8.10 -4.89
C GLU A 267 -9.08 -7.35 -6.19
N TYR A 268 -9.21 -8.08 -7.30
CA TYR A 268 -9.34 -7.50 -8.64
C TYR A 268 -10.53 -6.54 -8.81
N GLN A 269 -11.60 -6.68 -8.02
CA GLN A 269 -12.76 -5.78 -7.99
C GLN A 269 -12.43 -4.34 -7.56
N ASP A 270 -11.25 -4.11 -6.97
CA ASP A 270 -10.83 -2.79 -6.52
C ASP A 270 -9.91 -2.07 -7.54
N THR A 271 -9.72 -2.66 -8.73
CA THR A 271 -8.88 -2.07 -9.77
C THR A 271 -9.57 -0.87 -10.42
N ASN A 272 -8.79 0.21 -10.63
CA ASN A 272 -9.22 1.37 -11.41
C ASN A 272 -8.80 1.24 -12.89
N GLY A 273 -9.27 2.17 -13.73
CA GLY A 273 -9.01 2.13 -15.17
C GLY A 273 -7.53 2.11 -15.55
N VAL A 274 -6.67 2.85 -14.83
CA VAL A 274 -5.23 2.90 -15.10
C VAL A 274 -4.54 1.59 -14.70
N GLN A 275 -4.93 1.00 -13.57
CA GLN A 275 -4.43 -0.32 -13.15
C GLN A 275 -4.85 -1.41 -14.14
N PHE A 276 -6.09 -1.34 -14.64
CA PHE A 276 -6.56 -2.24 -15.68
C PHE A 276 -5.71 -2.13 -16.96
N GLN A 277 -5.46 -0.91 -17.46
CA GLN A 277 -4.61 -0.68 -18.63
C GLN A 277 -3.19 -1.23 -18.42
N LEU A 278 -2.63 -1.07 -17.22
CA LEU A 278 -1.32 -1.60 -16.86
C LEU A 278 -1.29 -3.13 -16.93
N ILE A 279 -2.32 -3.80 -16.37
CA ILE A 279 -2.45 -5.26 -16.42
C ILE A 279 -2.58 -5.73 -17.86
N GLU A 280 -3.49 -5.13 -18.63
CA GLU A 280 -3.70 -5.49 -20.04
C GLU A 280 -2.41 -5.37 -20.85
N ALA A 281 -1.70 -4.25 -20.71
CA ALA A 281 -0.43 -4.04 -21.40
C ALA A 281 0.60 -5.12 -21.08
N LEU A 282 0.77 -5.48 -19.80
CA LEU A 282 1.74 -6.49 -19.38
C LEU A 282 1.42 -7.90 -19.87
N VAL A 283 0.14 -8.30 -19.87
CA VAL A 283 -0.24 -9.68 -20.18
C VAL A 283 -0.53 -9.94 -21.66
N LYS A 284 -0.59 -8.90 -22.47
CA LYS A 284 -0.96 -8.96 -23.89
C LYS A 284 -0.23 -10.05 -24.69
N PRO A 285 1.09 -10.30 -24.52
CA PRO A 285 1.80 -11.30 -25.33
C PRO A 285 1.47 -12.74 -24.96
N HIS A 286 1.32 -13.07 -23.68
CA HIS A 286 1.22 -14.44 -23.19
C HIS A 286 -0.16 -14.81 -22.64
N ARG A 287 -0.98 -13.83 -22.27
CA ARG A 287 -2.34 -13.98 -21.72
C ARG A 287 -2.45 -14.87 -20.47
N ASN A 288 -1.34 -15.16 -19.79
CA ASN A 288 -1.33 -15.93 -18.55
C ASN A 288 -1.64 -15.01 -17.36
N LEU A 289 -2.91 -14.67 -17.24
CA LEU A 289 -3.45 -13.80 -16.20
C LEU A 289 -4.36 -14.60 -15.28
N CYS A 290 -4.12 -14.55 -13.98
CA CYS A 290 -5.06 -15.05 -12.98
C CYS A 290 -5.51 -13.88 -12.10
N VAL A 291 -6.79 -13.60 -12.09
CA VAL A 291 -7.37 -12.59 -11.19
C VAL A 291 -8.26 -13.26 -10.17
N VAL A 292 -8.18 -12.78 -8.93
CA VAL A 292 -9.00 -13.25 -7.83
C VAL A 292 -9.73 -12.06 -7.23
N GLY A 293 -11.03 -12.18 -7.02
CA GLY A 293 -11.82 -11.08 -6.50
C GLY A 293 -13.24 -11.48 -6.12
N ASP A 294 -13.94 -10.51 -5.56
CA ASP A 294 -15.34 -10.60 -5.17
C ASP A 294 -16.05 -9.29 -5.53
N ASP A 295 -16.87 -9.32 -6.55
CA ASP A 295 -17.66 -8.16 -7.00
C ASP A 295 -18.54 -7.57 -5.88
N ASP A 296 -19.06 -8.41 -4.97
CA ASP A 296 -19.83 -7.95 -3.80
C ASP A 296 -18.97 -7.21 -2.74
N GLN A 297 -17.62 -7.27 -2.85
CA GLN A 297 -16.68 -6.57 -1.99
C GLN A 297 -16.07 -5.30 -2.63
N SER A 298 -16.57 -4.82 -3.76
CA SER A 298 -16.13 -3.58 -4.39
C SER A 298 -16.67 -2.38 -3.62
N ILE A 299 -15.90 -1.88 -2.65
CA ILE A 299 -16.29 -0.75 -1.79
C ILE A 299 -15.43 0.50 -1.98
N TYR A 300 -14.52 0.49 -2.96
CA TYR A 300 -13.61 1.60 -3.26
C TYR A 300 -13.96 2.36 -4.56
N GLY A 301 -15.23 2.33 -5.00
CA GLY A 301 -15.69 3.10 -6.15
C GLY A 301 -15.40 4.60 -6.04
N TRP A 302 -15.47 5.17 -4.83
CA TRP A 302 -15.08 6.55 -4.55
C TRP A 302 -13.56 6.84 -4.72
N ARG A 303 -12.71 5.80 -4.75
CA ARG A 303 -11.29 5.82 -5.14
C ARG A 303 -11.07 5.42 -6.60
N GLY A 304 -12.10 5.44 -7.43
CA GLY A 304 -12.00 5.12 -8.85
C GLY A 304 -11.97 3.63 -9.19
N ALA A 305 -12.21 2.73 -8.21
CA ALA A 305 -12.38 1.31 -8.51
C ALA A 305 -13.62 1.10 -9.40
N ASP A 306 -13.47 0.27 -10.42
CA ASP A 306 -14.54 -0.05 -11.36
C ASP A 306 -14.85 -1.54 -11.34
N VAL A 307 -16.02 -1.86 -10.80
CA VAL A 307 -16.49 -3.25 -10.69
C VAL A 307 -16.73 -3.91 -12.07
N GLU A 308 -16.91 -3.11 -13.12
CA GLU A 308 -17.10 -3.62 -14.48
C GLU A 308 -15.90 -4.45 -14.95
N HIS A 309 -14.69 -4.17 -14.48
CA HIS A 309 -13.50 -4.96 -14.80
C HIS A 309 -13.63 -6.43 -14.41
N ILE A 310 -14.22 -6.75 -13.25
CA ILE A 310 -14.43 -8.13 -12.83
C ILE A 310 -15.71 -8.71 -13.42
N ILE A 311 -16.77 -7.92 -13.57
CA ILE A 311 -18.04 -8.35 -14.15
C ILE A 311 -17.85 -8.77 -15.61
N ASN A 312 -17.16 -7.95 -16.40
CA ASN A 312 -16.94 -8.19 -17.84
C ASN A 312 -15.57 -8.80 -18.16
N PHE A 313 -14.96 -9.50 -17.19
CA PHE A 313 -13.63 -10.07 -17.38
C PHE A 313 -13.51 -10.95 -18.62
N ALA A 314 -14.50 -11.79 -18.91
CA ALA A 314 -14.51 -12.65 -20.09
C ALA A 314 -14.60 -11.87 -21.41
N GLY A 315 -15.22 -10.69 -21.40
CA GLY A 315 -15.25 -9.75 -22.53
C GLY A 315 -13.87 -9.16 -22.82
N HIS A 316 -13.18 -8.73 -21.76
CA HIS A 316 -11.81 -8.18 -21.88
C HIS A 316 -10.78 -9.24 -22.21
N PHE A 317 -10.93 -10.46 -21.69
CA PHE A 317 -10.00 -11.58 -21.88
C PHE A 317 -10.73 -12.80 -22.49
N PRO A 318 -10.99 -12.81 -23.83
CA PRO A 318 -11.68 -13.92 -24.48
C PRO A 318 -10.99 -15.26 -24.24
N GLY A 319 -11.79 -16.31 -23.96
CA GLY A 319 -11.31 -17.63 -23.58
C GLY A 319 -11.00 -17.78 -22.08
N ALA A 320 -11.35 -16.79 -21.27
CA ALA A 320 -11.17 -16.85 -19.83
C ALA A 320 -11.97 -18.01 -19.20
N ARG A 321 -11.32 -18.72 -18.27
CA ARG A 321 -11.99 -19.67 -17.38
C ARG A 321 -12.48 -18.94 -16.15
N VAL A 322 -13.65 -19.35 -15.64
CA VAL A 322 -14.24 -18.79 -14.42
C VAL A 322 -14.43 -19.91 -13.41
N VAL A 323 -13.78 -19.79 -12.25
CA VAL A 323 -13.93 -20.72 -11.13
C VAL A 323 -14.58 -20.00 -9.96
N ARG A 324 -15.66 -20.57 -9.38
CA ARG A 324 -16.37 -19.98 -8.25
C ARG A 324 -15.98 -20.66 -6.95
N LEU A 325 -15.60 -19.85 -5.94
CA LEU A 325 -15.33 -20.32 -4.58
C LEU A 325 -16.49 -19.88 -3.67
N GLU A 326 -17.35 -20.80 -3.32
CA GLU A 326 -18.58 -20.52 -2.55
C GLU A 326 -18.49 -21.03 -1.09
N ASN A 327 -17.61 -21.99 -0.81
CA ASN A 327 -17.46 -22.53 0.56
C ASN A 327 -16.78 -21.51 1.49
N ASN A 328 -17.51 -20.98 2.46
CA ASN A 328 -17.00 -20.04 3.45
C ASN A 328 -16.50 -20.75 4.69
N TYR A 329 -15.26 -20.45 5.11
CA TYR A 329 -14.60 -21.02 6.29
C TYR A 329 -14.51 -20.03 7.46
N ARG A 330 -14.90 -18.77 7.24
CA ARG A 330 -14.79 -17.68 8.21
C ARG A 330 -16.01 -17.62 9.13
N CYS A 331 -17.18 -17.42 8.55
CA CYS A 331 -18.40 -17.10 9.26
C CYS A 331 -19.29 -18.33 9.54
N THR A 332 -20.17 -18.18 10.53
CA THR A 332 -21.23 -19.15 10.82
C THR A 332 -22.42 -18.96 9.88
N ASP A 333 -23.33 -19.96 9.87
CA ASP A 333 -24.51 -19.98 9.00
C ASP A 333 -25.41 -18.74 9.13
N LYS A 334 -25.64 -18.26 10.37
CA LYS A 334 -26.52 -17.10 10.62
C LYS A 334 -25.97 -15.81 10.02
N ILE A 335 -24.66 -15.59 10.14
CA ILE A 335 -23.99 -14.42 9.53
C ILE A 335 -24.06 -14.51 8.01
N LEU A 336 -23.80 -15.70 7.44
CA LEU A 336 -23.84 -15.87 5.98
C LEU A 336 -25.24 -15.77 5.40
N GLU A 337 -26.26 -16.22 6.14
CA GLU A 337 -27.66 -16.05 5.73
C GLU A 337 -28.00 -14.56 5.57
N ALA A 338 -27.66 -13.74 6.56
CA ALA A 338 -27.84 -12.30 6.50
C ALA A 338 -27.03 -11.65 5.35
N ALA A 339 -25.75 -12.00 5.22
CA ALA A 339 -24.88 -11.48 4.16
C ALA A 339 -25.41 -11.86 2.75
N ASN A 340 -25.79 -13.11 2.54
CA ASN A 340 -26.35 -13.58 1.27
C ASN A 340 -27.68 -12.87 0.92
N ARG A 341 -28.48 -12.52 1.94
CA ARG A 341 -29.70 -11.71 1.70
C ARG A 341 -29.35 -10.28 1.30
N LEU A 342 -28.40 -9.66 1.99
CA LEU A 342 -27.96 -8.29 1.74
C LEU A 342 -27.41 -8.13 0.32
N VAL A 343 -26.49 -8.98 -0.11
CA VAL A 343 -25.83 -8.85 -1.42
C VAL A 343 -26.75 -9.12 -2.61
N LYS A 344 -27.93 -9.73 -2.40
CA LYS A 344 -28.96 -9.87 -3.45
C LYS A 344 -29.53 -8.54 -3.94
N HIS A 345 -29.39 -7.47 -3.16
CA HIS A 345 -29.80 -6.13 -3.57
C HIS A 345 -28.82 -5.48 -4.56
N ASN A 346 -27.60 -6.01 -4.69
CA ASN A 346 -26.64 -5.54 -5.70
C ASN A 346 -27.14 -5.92 -7.09
N LYS A 347 -27.21 -4.94 -8.00
CA LYS A 347 -27.68 -5.13 -9.39
C LYS A 347 -26.58 -5.67 -10.30
N GLN A 348 -25.34 -5.20 -10.12
CA GLN A 348 -24.19 -5.58 -10.91
C GLN A 348 -23.35 -6.61 -10.11
N ARG A 349 -23.63 -7.89 -10.33
CA ARG A 349 -22.92 -8.97 -9.66
C ARG A 349 -22.96 -10.28 -10.46
N HIS A 350 -21.96 -11.12 -10.24
CA HIS A 350 -22.01 -12.52 -10.66
C HIS A 350 -22.89 -13.32 -9.71
N ASP A 351 -23.64 -14.26 -10.24
CA ASP A 351 -24.45 -15.17 -9.42
C ASP A 351 -23.55 -16.12 -8.62
N LYS A 352 -23.59 -15.98 -7.30
CA LYS A 352 -22.87 -16.80 -6.32
C LYS A 352 -23.58 -16.76 -4.97
N THR A 353 -23.47 -17.85 -4.20
CA THR A 353 -24.05 -17.97 -2.86
C THR A 353 -23.01 -18.56 -1.91
N LEU A 354 -22.73 -17.89 -0.81
CA LEU A 354 -21.79 -18.38 0.19
C LEU A 354 -22.40 -19.52 1.02
N ILE A 355 -21.70 -20.65 1.03
CA ILE A 355 -22.10 -21.88 1.73
C ILE A 355 -21.31 -21.98 3.03
N PRO A 356 -21.97 -22.04 4.20
CA PRO A 356 -21.28 -22.12 5.48
C PRO A 356 -20.61 -23.49 5.70
N ASN A 357 -19.33 -23.45 6.05
CA ASN A 357 -18.63 -24.62 6.56
C ASN A 357 -18.80 -24.78 8.09
N LYS A 358 -19.09 -23.68 8.80
CA LYS A 358 -19.39 -23.62 10.24
C LYS A 358 -20.91 -23.51 10.42
N LYS A 359 -21.52 -24.54 11.02
CA LYS A 359 -22.95 -24.59 11.34
C LYS A 359 -23.19 -24.19 12.79
N PHE A 360 -24.45 -23.91 13.14
CA PHE A 360 -24.90 -23.59 14.50
C PHE A 360 -24.33 -22.28 15.07
N GLY A 361 -24.33 -21.22 14.27
CA GLY A 361 -23.96 -19.87 14.73
C GLY A 361 -25.02 -19.27 15.67
N SER A 362 -24.57 -18.42 16.58
CA SER A 362 -25.46 -17.56 17.35
C SER A 362 -26.23 -16.61 16.43
N PRO A 363 -27.50 -16.30 16.77
CA PRO A 363 -28.26 -15.32 16.01
C PRO A 363 -27.61 -13.93 16.08
N ILE A 364 -27.80 -13.13 15.02
CA ILE A 364 -27.45 -11.72 15.04
C ILE A 364 -28.43 -11.02 15.98
N ARG A 365 -27.90 -10.19 16.89
CA ARG A 365 -28.69 -9.39 17.83
C ARG A 365 -28.77 -7.95 17.30
N ILE A 366 -29.93 -7.35 17.40
CA ILE A 366 -30.18 -5.96 17.08
C ILE A 366 -30.67 -5.27 18.34
N HIS A 367 -29.99 -4.22 18.75
CA HIS A 367 -30.35 -3.40 19.90
C HIS A 367 -30.69 -2.00 19.40
N VAL A 368 -31.72 -1.40 19.95
CA VAL A 368 -32.17 -0.03 19.67
C VAL A 368 -31.98 0.78 20.93
N PHE A 369 -31.36 1.93 20.82
CA PHE A 369 -31.05 2.84 21.93
C PHE A 369 -31.69 4.20 21.65
N ASP A 370 -31.88 5.00 22.72
CA ASP A 370 -32.51 6.32 22.61
C ASP A 370 -31.56 7.36 22.00
N ASP A 371 -30.24 7.20 22.22
CA ASP A 371 -29.19 8.07 21.70
C ASP A 371 -27.83 7.34 21.59
N GLU A 372 -26.85 8.02 21.03
CA GLU A 372 -25.49 7.53 20.84
C GLU A 372 -24.74 7.26 22.15
N THR A 373 -25.09 7.99 23.22
CA THR A 373 -24.48 7.81 24.54
C THR A 373 -24.96 6.51 25.19
N ALA A 374 -26.27 6.26 25.13
CA ALA A 374 -26.87 5.01 25.62
C ALA A 374 -26.34 3.79 24.83
N GLU A 375 -26.15 3.92 23.49
CA GLU A 375 -25.53 2.90 22.68
C GLU A 375 -24.10 2.61 23.18
N ALA A 376 -23.27 3.65 23.34
CA ALA A 376 -21.88 3.50 23.78
C ALA A 376 -21.78 2.89 25.18
N GLU A 377 -22.59 3.34 26.13
CA GLU A 377 -22.61 2.82 27.50
C GLU A 377 -22.95 1.31 27.53
N ASN A 378 -23.97 0.90 26.79
CA ASN A 378 -24.40 -0.50 26.76
C ASN A 378 -23.37 -1.40 26.08
N VAL A 379 -22.86 -0.99 24.89
CA VAL A 379 -21.87 -1.77 24.14
C VAL A 379 -20.57 -1.91 24.92
N VAL A 380 -20.05 -0.83 25.52
CA VAL A 380 -18.80 -0.89 26.28
C VAL A 380 -18.97 -1.70 27.56
N SER A 381 -20.12 -1.60 28.24
CA SER A 381 -20.43 -2.40 29.44
C SER A 381 -20.51 -3.90 29.12
N GLU A 382 -21.13 -4.28 27.99
CA GLU A 382 -21.14 -5.68 27.53
C GLU A 382 -19.70 -6.14 27.23
N ILE A 383 -18.88 -5.32 26.56
CA ILE A 383 -17.48 -5.66 26.28
C ILE A 383 -16.66 -5.78 27.56
N ALA A 384 -16.84 -4.88 28.52
CA ALA A 384 -16.19 -4.95 29.83
C ALA A 384 -16.52 -6.27 30.53
N TYR A 385 -17.81 -6.64 30.57
CA TYR A 385 -18.24 -7.93 31.13
C TYR A 385 -17.63 -9.14 30.38
N LEU A 386 -17.60 -9.10 29.05
CA LEU A 386 -16.98 -10.17 28.25
C LEU A 386 -15.50 -10.34 28.55
N THR A 387 -14.79 -9.26 28.78
CA THR A 387 -13.33 -9.28 29.00
C THR A 387 -12.98 -9.61 30.45
N SER A 388 -13.69 -9.06 31.45
CA SER A 388 -13.40 -9.27 32.87
C SER A 388 -13.93 -10.61 33.38
N GLU A 389 -15.21 -10.93 33.09
CA GLU A 389 -15.89 -12.09 33.69
C GLU A 389 -15.79 -13.36 32.82
N LEU A 390 -15.84 -13.20 31.47
CA LEU A 390 -15.83 -14.35 30.57
C LEU A 390 -14.45 -14.62 29.95
N GLY A 391 -13.42 -13.85 30.31
CA GLY A 391 -12.05 -14.07 29.89
C GLY A 391 -11.82 -13.92 28.36
N VAL A 392 -12.70 -13.21 27.66
CA VAL A 392 -12.55 -12.92 26.24
C VAL A 392 -11.40 -11.93 26.08
N LYS A 393 -10.43 -12.24 25.23
CA LYS A 393 -9.36 -11.28 24.95
C LYS A 393 -9.92 -10.07 24.22
N ALA A 394 -9.58 -8.86 24.68
CA ALA A 394 -10.05 -7.61 24.10
C ALA A 394 -9.76 -7.50 22.59
N LYS A 395 -8.63 -8.01 22.13
CA LYS A 395 -8.24 -8.07 20.70
C LYS A 395 -9.16 -8.94 19.82
N GLN A 396 -10.04 -9.75 20.40
CA GLN A 396 -11.03 -10.55 19.68
C GLN A 396 -12.32 -9.78 19.38
N VAL A 397 -12.43 -8.55 19.89
CA VAL A 397 -13.60 -7.69 19.77
C VAL A 397 -13.31 -6.52 18.86
N ALA A 398 -14.20 -6.24 17.91
CA ALA A 398 -14.15 -5.05 17.07
C ALA A 398 -15.46 -4.27 17.12
N ILE A 399 -15.35 -2.94 17.17
CA ILE A 399 -16.45 -2.01 16.94
C ILE A 399 -16.24 -1.38 15.57
N LEU A 400 -17.22 -1.52 14.70
CA LEU A 400 -17.21 -1.02 13.34
C LEU A 400 -18.25 0.10 13.15
N PHE A 401 -17.83 1.19 12.54
CA PHE A 401 -18.66 2.37 12.30
C PHE A 401 -18.47 2.89 10.87
N ARG A 402 -19.32 3.84 10.44
CA ARG A 402 -19.28 4.38 9.06
C ARG A 402 -18.31 5.53 8.90
N THR A 403 -18.24 6.46 9.87
CA THR A 403 -17.44 7.69 9.82
C THR A 403 -16.47 7.77 10.98
N ASN A 404 -15.39 8.57 10.82
CA ASN A 404 -14.36 8.75 11.84
C ASN A 404 -14.80 9.63 13.04
N GLU A 405 -16.02 10.18 13.01
CA GLU A 405 -16.58 10.99 14.10
C GLU A 405 -17.34 10.12 15.11
N GLN A 406 -17.98 9.06 14.66
CA GLN A 406 -18.78 8.15 15.49
C GLN A 406 -18.04 7.52 16.69
N PRO A 407 -16.74 7.15 16.60
CA PRO A 407 -16.06 6.50 17.73
C PRO A 407 -15.86 7.39 18.96
N ARG A 408 -16.07 8.70 18.89
CA ARG A 408 -15.76 9.65 19.97
C ARG A 408 -16.49 9.32 21.28
N VAL A 409 -17.77 8.99 21.20
CA VAL A 409 -18.58 8.64 22.38
C VAL A 409 -18.11 7.29 22.98
N PHE A 410 -17.75 6.31 22.13
CA PHE A 410 -17.18 5.04 22.57
C PHE A 410 -15.80 5.22 23.24
N GLU A 411 -14.92 6.09 22.70
CA GLU A 411 -13.62 6.37 23.30
C GLU A 411 -13.75 6.96 24.71
N GLN A 412 -14.72 7.87 24.92
CA GLN A 412 -15.01 8.45 26.23
C GLN A 412 -15.45 7.35 27.21
N GLU A 413 -16.32 6.47 26.76
CA GLU A 413 -16.86 5.40 27.58
C GLU A 413 -15.82 4.30 27.90
N PHE A 414 -14.98 3.91 26.93
CA PHE A 414 -13.84 3.02 27.17
C PHE A 414 -12.87 3.56 28.23
N ARG A 415 -12.60 4.88 28.22
CA ARG A 415 -11.78 5.53 29.24
C ARG A 415 -12.45 5.52 30.59
N ARG A 416 -13.76 5.79 30.66
CA ARG A 416 -14.55 5.77 31.90
C ARG A 416 -14.53 4.40 32.55
N GLN A 417 -14.69 3.33 31.76
CA GLN A 417 -14.70 1.95 32.26
C GLN A 417 -13.32 1.28 32.30
N GLN A 418 -12.24 2.01 31.96
CA GLN A 418 -10.85 1.52 31.95
C GLN A 418 -10.63 0.26 31.05
N VAL A 419 -11.42 0.10 29.99
CA VAL A 419 -11.25 -0.98 29.02
C VAL A 419 -10.24 -0.55 27.94
N PRO A 420 -9.18 -1.33 27.70
CA PRO A 420 -8.19 -0.99 26.70
C PRO A 420 -8.77 -1.03 25.28
N TYR A 421 -8.58 0.03 24.53
CA TYR A 421 -9.01 0.12 23.13
C TYR A 421 -7.91 0.66 22.20
N LEU A 422 -8.07 0.42 20.93
CA LEU A 422 -7.22 0.94 19.87
C LEU A 422 -8.09 1.46 18.70
N LEU A 423 -7.99 2.76 18.44
CA LEU A 423 -8.60 3.36 17.25
C LEU A 423 -7.71 3.09 16.03
N VAL A 424 -8.25 2.31 15.07
CA VAL A 424 -7.61 2.02 13.79
C VAL A 424 -8.13 3.02 12.77
N GLY A 425 -7.25 3.77 12.10
CA GLY A 425 -7.66 4.85 11.17
C GLY A 425 -7.59 6.27 11.77
N GLY A 426 -7.15 6.44 13.03
CA GLY A 426 -6.81 7.76 13.58
C GLY A 426 -5.58 8.38 12.88
N GLN A 427 -5.15 9.60 13.27
CA GLN A 427 -4.01 10.29 12.68
C GLN A 427 -2.79 9.37 12.55
N SER A 428 -2.26 9.23 11.33
CA SER A 428 -1.09 8.39 11.06
C SER A 428 0.12 8.83 11.90
N PHE A 429 1.00 7.89 12.21
CA PHE A 429 2.30 8.19 12.83
C PHE A 429 3.08 9.20 11.99
N TYR A 430 3.05 9.02 10.68
CA TYR A 430 3.73 9.89 9.71
C TYR A 430 3.04 11.26 9.51
N ASP A 431 1.78 11.40 9.92
CA ASP A 431 1.04 12.67 9.88
C ASP A 431 1.39 13.63 11.01
N ARG A 432 2.10 13.15 12.03
CA ARG A 432 2.53 13.98 13.13
C ARG A 432 3.52 15.05 12.65
N ARG A 433 3.36 16.26 13.16
CA ARG A 433 4.12 17.42 12.69
C ARG A 433 5.63 17.22 12.76
N GLU A 434 6.13 16.71 13.88
CA GLU A 434 7.54 16.44 14.13
C GLU A 434 8.13 15.42 13.14
N ILE A 435 7.36 14.40 12.78
CA ILE A 435 7.77 13.40 11.78
C ILE A 435 7.77 14.00 10.39
N ARG A 436 6.77 14.80 10.05
CA ARG A 436 6.70 15.49 8.75
C ARG A 436 7.82 16.49 8.55
N ASP A 437 8.19 17.23 9.60
CA ASP A 437 9.31 18.15 9.51
C ASP A 437 10.60 17.37 9.27
N LEU A 438 10.81 16.26 9.98
CA LEU A 438 11.99 15.42 9.80
C LEU A 438 12.02 14.72 8.44
N LEU A 439 10.88 14.21 7.95
CA LEU A 439 10.76 13.68 6.60
C LEU A 439 11.07 14.75 5.54
N ALA A 440 10.64 15.99 5.74
CA ALA A 440 10.94 17.08 4.83
C ALA A 440 12.45 17.40 4.80
N TYR A 441 13.16 17.31 5.95
CA TYR A 441 14.62 17.36 5.96
C TYR A 441 15.23 16.25 5.12
N LEU A 442 14.81 15.02 5.34
CA LEU A 442 15.34 13.84 4.63
C LEU A 442 15.03 13.91 3.12
N LYS A 443 13.81 14.31 2.74
CA LYS A 443 13.43 14.53 1.33
C LYS A 443 14.29 15.62 0.67
N THR A 444 14.53 16.75 1.34
CA THR A 444 15.36 17.84 0.81
C THR A 444 16.84 17.43 0.72
N ILE A 445 17.34 16.60 1.63
CA ILE A 445 18.69 16.03 1.60
C ILE A 445 18.84 15.07 0.41
N ASP A 446 17.87 14.20 0.17
CA ASP A 446 17.88 13.25 -0.95
C ASP A 446 17.65 13.96 -2.30
N GLN A 447 16.71 14.91 -2.32
CA GLN A 447 16.32 15.63 -3.52
C GLN A 447 16.34 17.15 -3.28
N PRO A 448 17.46 17.82 -3.56
CA PRO A 448 17.60 19.28 -3.32
C PRO A 448 16.66 20.17 -4.15
N ARG A 449 16.01 19.64 -5.18
CA ARG A 449 15.00 20.33 -6.00
C ARG A 449 13.58 20.22 -5.46
N ASP A 450 13.37 19.45 -4.39
CA ASP A 450 12.06 19.37 -3.73
C ASP A 450 11.77 20.66 -2.95
N GLU A 451 11.22 21.64 -3.65
CA GLU A 451 10.91 22.96 -3.09
C GLU A 451 9.82 22.89 -2.02
N VAL A 452 8.89 21.96 -2.11
CA VAL A 452 7.82 21.83 -1.09
C VAL A 452 8.41 21.42 0.24
N SER A 453 9.24 20.40 0.27
CA SER A 453 9.94 19.97 1.49
C SER A 453 10.90 21.05 2.00
N LEU A 454 11.64 21.70 1.08
CA LEU A 454 12.54 22.81 1.43
C LEU A 454 11.79 23.96 2.12
N LEU A 455 10.69 24.41 1.56
CA LEU A 455 9.91 25.53 2.10
C LEU A 455 9.28 25.22 3.46
N ARG A 456 8.98 23.96 3.72
CA ARG A 456 8.52 23.51 5.04
C ARG A 456 9.59 23.68 6.11
N ILE A 457 10.84 23.38 5.80
CA ILE A 457 11.94 23.31 6.79
C ILE A 457 12.87 24.52 6.80
N ILE A 458 12.81 25.40 5.80
CA ILE A 458 13.77 26.51 5.65
C ILE A 458 13.86 27.42 6.89
N ASN A 459 12.77 27.53 7.64
CA ASN A 459 12.68 28.26 8.91
C ASN A 459 12.09 27.43 10.06
N THR A 460 12.22 26.11 10.00
CA THR A 460 11.80 25.17 11.04
C THR A 460 12.95 24.23 11.39
N PRO A 461 13.59 24.35 12.56
CA PRO A 461 13.48 25.42 13.55
C PRO A 461 13.82 26.83 13.03
N ALA A 462 13.40 27.86 13.75
CA ALA A 462 13.52 29.24 13.31
C ALA A 462 14.97 29.68 13.09
N ARG A 463 15.28 30.17 11.85
CA ARG A 463 16.62 30.64 11.43
C ARG A 463 16.66 32.12 11.09
N GLY A 464 15.57 32.85 11.37
CA GLY A 464 15.46 34.26 11.00
C GLY A 464 15.22 34.50 9.50
N ILE A 465 14.76 33.48 8.77
CA ILE A 465 14.36 33.59 7.36
C ILE A 465 12.86 33.91 7.34
N GLY A 466 12.51 35.15 7.07
CA GLY A 466 11.12 35.61 7.07
C GLY A 466 10.33 35.11 5.86
N ALA A 467 9.02 34.89 6.03
CA ALA A 467 8.11 34.45 4.97
C ALA A 467 8.15 35.39 3.74
N THR A 468 8.16 36.71 3.96
CA THR A 468 8.25 37.70 2.87
C THR A 468 9.54 37.61 2.06
N THR A 469 10.66 37.25 2.67
CA THR A 469 11.93 37.03 1.98
C THR A 469 11.85 35.75 1.15
N THR A 470 11.33 34.69 1.71
CA THR A 470 11.13 33.41 1.04
C THR A 470 10.21 33.55 -0.18
N GLU A 471 9.09 34.28 -0.04
CA GLU A 471 8.16 34.55 -1.12
C GLU A 471 8.82 35.33 -2.29
N LYS A 472 9.63 36.35 -1.99
CA LYS A 472 10.37 37.09 -3.03
C LYS A 472 11.31 36.19 -3.83
N VAL A 473 12.05 35.31 -3.14
CA VAL A 473 12.97 34.37 -3.78
C VAL A 473 12.20 33.39 -4.67
N ILE A 474 11.08 32.84 -4.19
CA ILE A 474 10.20 31.96 -4.97
C ILE A 474 9.70 32.67 -6.24
N GLN A 475 9.18 33.90 -6.12
CA GLN A 475 8.69 34.66 -7.26
C GLN A 475 9.77 34.91 -8.33
N MET A 476 11.01 35.15 -7.88
CA MET A 476 12.15 35.31 -8.81
C MET A 476 12.51 33.97 -9.46
N ALA A 477 12.55 32.87 -8.72
CA ALA A 477 12.82 31.53 -9.23
C ALA A 477 11.78 31.10 -10.28
N VAL A 478 10.49 31.29 -9.99
CA VAL A 478 9.39 30.99 -10.91
C VAL A 478 9.48 31.82 -12.20
N LYS A 479 9.79 33.12 -12.11
CA LYS A 479 9.96 33.98 -13.30
C LYS A 479 11.09 33.51 -14.21
N LYS A 480 12.18 32.98 -13.63
CA LYS A 480 13.33 32.50 -14.39
C LYS A 480 13.25 31.01 -14.78
N GLY A 481 12.34 30.27 -14.18
CA GLY A 481 12.23 28.82 -14.40
C GLY A 481 13.41 28.02 -13.82
N CYS A 482 14.00 28.49 -12.71
CA CYS A 482 15.11 27.83 -12.00
C CYS A 482 14.73 27.49 -10.57
N SER A 483 15.57 26.71 -9.87
CA SER A 483 15.28 26.30 -8.49
C SER A 483 15.49 27.43 -7.48
N PHE A 484 14.90 27.26 -6.27
CA PHE A 484 15.08 28.17 -5.14
C PHE A 484 16.57 28.44 -4.83
N TRP A 485 17.40 27.41 -4.90
CA TRP A 485 18.84 27.54 -4.63
C TRP A 485 19.62 28.23 -5.75
N ASP A 486 19.21 28.05 -7.00
CA ASP A 486 19.91 28.60 -8.17
C ASP A 486 19.67 30.09 -8.33
N ILE A 487 18.53 30.62 -7.84
CA ILE A 487 18.20 32.03 -7.90
C ILE A 487 18.88 32.88 -6.82
N LEU A 488 19.37 32.28 -5.74
CA LEU A 488 19.90 33.01 -4.58
C LEU A 488 21.02 34.03 -4.92
N PRO A 489 22.01 33.70 -5.78
CA PRO A 489 23.06 34.69 -6.13
C PRO A 489 22.50 35.96 -6.77
N GLU A 490 21.51 35.80 -7.65
CA GLU A 490 20.89 36.92 -8.35
C GLU A 490 19.93 37.70 -7.44
N ALA A 491 19.12 37.00 -6.63
CA ALA A 491 18.24 37.60 -5.64
C ALA A 491 19.04 38.42 -4.61
N SER A 492 20.24 37.95 -4.27
CA SER A 492 21.20 38.71 -3.46
C SER A 492 21.71 39.96 -4.16
N ALA A 493 22.16 39.81 -5.42
CA ALA A 493 22.66 40.95 -6.23
C ALA A 493 21.58 42.02 -6.46
N ALA A 494 20.33 41.61 -6.60
CA ALA A 494 19.18 42.52 -6.73
C ALA A 494 18.75 43.18 -5.42
N GLY A 495 19.41 42.90 -4.27
CA GLY A 495 19.04 43.43 -2.96
C GLY A 495 17.69 42.92 -2.44
N ALA A 496 17.16 41.82 -3.01
CA ALA A 496 15.88 41.26 -2.65
C ALA A 496 15.91 40.51 -1.29
N ILE A 497 17.11 40.10 -0.86
CA ILE A 497 17.34 39.30 0.35
C ILE A 497 18.19 40.10 1.35
N PRO A 498 17.75 40.27 2.61
CA PRO A 498 18.60 40.84 3.67
C PRO A 498 19.86 40.00 3.89
N ALA A 499 21.02 40.63 4.12
CA ALA A 499 22.31 39.95 4.30
C ALA A 499 22.27 38.86 5.39
N LYS A 500 21.55 39.10 6.49
CA LYS A 500 21.37 38.13 7.57
C LYS A 500 20.61 36.89 7.11
N ALA A 501 19.55 37.07 6.31
CA ALA A 501 18.77 35.96 5.76
C ALA A 501 19.57 35.17 4.73
N LEU A 502 20.32 35.86 3.87
CA LEU A 502 21.21 35.22 2.90
C LEU A 502 22.26 34.34 3.58
N LYS A 503 22.90 34.84 4.66
CA LYS A 503 23.86 34.07 5.44
C LYS A 503 23.21 32.82 6.04
N ALA A 504 22.02 32.95 6.64
CA ALA A 504 21.27 31.84 7.21
C ALA A 504 20.89 30.80 6.14
N MET A 505 20.45 31.23 4.94
CA MET A 505 20.15 30.34 3.83
C MET A 505 21.39 29.59 3.33
N SER A 506 22.54 30.27 3.26
CA SER A 506 23.81 29.67 2.85
C SER A 506 24.32 28.63 3.85
N GLU A 507 24.26 28.95 5.15
CA GLU A 507 24.60 28.02 6.24
C GLU A 507 23.68 26.79 6.22
N PHE A 508 22.38 27.01 5.99
CA PHE A 508 21.41 25.94 5.90
C PHE A 508 21.66 25.04 4.67
N ARG A 509 21.94 25.62 3.51
CA ARG A 509 22.33 24.85 2.32
C ARG A 509 23.57 23.98 2.59
N SER A 510 24.60 24.55 3.22
CA SER A 510 25.82 23.82 3.58
C SER A 510 25.56 22.68 4.56
N LEU A 511 24.64 22.86 5.52
CA LEU A 511 24.21 21.80 6.43
C LEU A 511 23.57 20.65 5.63
N LEU A 512 22.59 20.95 4.78
CA LEU A 512 21.91 19.90 3.98
C LEU A 512 22.90 19.12 3.09
N GLN A 513 23.85 19.83 2.43
CA GLN A 513 24.87 19.21 1.58
C GLN A 513 25.79 18.28 2.37
N ARG A 514 26.20 18.67 3.58
CA ARG A 514 27.05 17.85 4.44
C ARG A 514 26.33 16.57 4.88
N TYR A 515 25.04 16.66 5.24
CA TYR A 515 24.27 15.47 5.58
C TYR A 515 23.93 14.61 4.36
N ALA A 516 23.75 15.19 3.19
CA ALA A 516 23.60 14.45 1.94
C ALA A 516 24.84 13.59 1.64
N ALA A 517 26.05 14.17 1.76
CA ALA A 517 27.30 13.43 1.59
C ALA A 517 27.40 12.29 2.62
N ALA A 518 27.17 12.58 3.91
CA ALA A 518 27.29 11.57 4.96
C ALA A 518 26.30 10.40 4.79
N MET A 519 25.03 10.68 4.42
CA MET A 519 24.02 9.64 4.20
C MET A 519 24.27 8.81 2.93
N HIS A 520 24.94 9.40 1.94
CA HIS A 520 25.33 8.70 0.73
C HIS A 520 26.58 7.83 0.93
N GLU A 521 27.57 8.32 1.66
CA GLU A 521 28.84 7.62 1.90
C GLU A 521 28.68 6.45 2.88
N THR A 522 27.81 6.58 3.88
CA THR A 522 27.61 5.58 4.93
C THR A 522 26.14 5.25 5.16
N PRO A 523 25.44 4.65 4.17
CA PRO A 523 24.01 4.36 4.27
C PRO A 523 23.65 3.34 5.36
N GLN A 524 24.59 2.53 5.81
CA GLN A 524 24.44 1.62 6.95
C GLN A 524 24.27 2.35 8.29
N HIS A 525 24.61 3.63 8.37
CA HIS A 525 24.50 4.47 9.57
C HIS A 525 23.39 5.54 9.49
N LEU A 526 22.40 5.39 8.60
CA LEU A 526 21.34 6.37 8.37
C LEU A 526 20.63 6.81 9.65
N ALA A 527 20.30 5.88 10.55
CA ALA A 527 19.64 6.20 11.83
C ALA A 527 20.51 7.08 12.73
N GLU A 528 21.80 6.78 12.83
CA GLU A 528 22.76 7.55 13.62
C GLU A 528 22.98 8.96 13.05
N ILE A 529 23.12 9.04 11.72
CA ILE A 529 23.26 10.32 11.01
C ILE A 529 21.98 11.16 11.19
N CYS A 530 20.80 10.56 11.13
CA CYS A 530 19.53 11.24 11.37
C CYS A 530 19.45 11.77 12.83
N ARG A 531 19.87 10.97 13.81
CA ARG A 531 19.93 11.42 15.23
C ARG A 531 20.86 12.62 15.39
N ARG A 532 22.03 12.61 14.74
CA ARG A 532 22.96 13.76 14.74
C ARG A 532 22.35 14.99 14.07
N LEU A 533 21.62 14.81 12.97
CA LEU A 533 20.88 15.89 12.31
C LEU A 533 19.87 16.54 13.26
N VAL A 534 19.01 15.74 13.92
CA VAL A 534 18.00 16.22 14.88
C VAL A 534 18.63 17.02 16.02
N SER A 535 19.75 16.53 16.55
CA SER A 535 20.52 17.23 17.60
C SER A 535 21.15 18.53 17.08
N GLU A 536 21.79 18.53 15.90
CA GLU A 536 22.46 19.71 15.35
C GLU A 536 21.49 20.84 14.98
N ILE A 537 20.31 20.50 14.43
CA ILE A 537 19.26 21.50 14.17
C ILE A 537 18.53 21.94 15.44
N ASN A 538 18.81 21.29 16.59
CA ASN A 538 18.16 21.53 17.87
C ASN A 538 16.63 21.44 17.80
N TYR A 539 16.12 20.37 17.18
CA TYR A 539 14.67 20.21 16.96
C TYR A 539 13.89 20.02 18.27
N GLU A 540 14.52 19.51 19.33
CA GLU A 540 13.90 19.42 20.65
C GLU A 540 13.51 20.79 21.22
N ALA A 541 14.31 21.82 20.98
CA ALA A 541 13.95 23.20 21.38
C ALA A 541 12.70 23.71 20.61
N GLU A 542 12.50 23.27 19.37
CA GLU A 542 11.29 23.59 18.61
C GLU A 542 10.06 22.86 19.20
N ILE A 543 10.19 21.60 19.66
CA ILE A 543 9.13 20.89 20.38
C ILE A 543 8.75 21.64 21.66
N ILE A 544 9.72 22.03 22.49
CA ILE A 544 9.48 22.78 23.75
C ILE A 544 8.75 24.10 23.46
N LYS A 545 9.11 24.79 22.39
CA LYS A 545 8.47 26.04 21.99
C LYS A 545 7.02 25.85 21.54
N GLN A 546 6.71 24.74 20.92
CA GLN A 546 5.38 24.46 20.37
C GLN A 546 4.38 23.90 21.39
N TYR A 547 4.85 23.08 22.31
CA TYR A 547 4.02 22.40 23.30
C TYR A 547 4.32 22.94 24.69
N LYS A 548 3.28 23.38 25.40
CA LYS A 548 3.43 24.00 26.72
C LYS A 548 3.50 22.99 27.88
N GLU A 549 2.94 21.80 27.69
CA GLU A 549 2.85 20.75 28.69
C GLU A 549 4.03 19.78 28.56
N GLU A 550 4.73 19.55 29.65
CA GLU A 550 5.93 18.71 29.73
C GLU A 550 5.64 17.26 29.30
N ALA A 551 4.47 16.72 29.67
CA ALA A 551 4.03 15.40 29.24
C ALA A 551 3.83 15.27 27.71
N GLN A 552 3.36 16.36 27.07
CA GLN A 552 3.24 16.39 25.61
C GLN A 552 4.62 16.49 24.95
N GLN A 553 5.52 17.30 25.49
CA GLN A 553 6.90 17.42 25.00
C GLN A 553 7.61 16.07 25.02
N GLU A 554 7.51 15.33 26.13
CA GLU A 554 8.13 14.02 26.27
C GLU A 554 7.53 12.98 25.30
N THR A 555 6.21 12.99 25.13
CA THR A 555 5.55 12.16 24.12
C THR A 555 6.08 12.45 22.70
N ARG A 556 6.33 13.73 22.35
CA ARG A 556 6.82 14.11 21.01
C ARG A 556 8.28 13.72 20.80
N LYS A 557 9.12 13.81 21.84
CA LYS A 557 10.50 13.29 21.78
C LYS A 557 10.54 11.79 21.58
N THR A 558 9.72 11.06 22.34
CA THR A 558 9.59 9.60 22.16
C THR A 558 9.20 9.24 20.72
N VAL A 559 8.28 9.99 20.12
CA VAL A 559 7.85 9.80 18.73
C VAL A 559 8.98 10.03 17.72
N LEU A 560 9.85 11.04 17.97
CA LEU A 560 11.04 11.25 17.14
C LEU A 560 12.02 10.08 17.22
N GLU A 561 12.28 9.56 18.42
CA GLU A 561 13.14 8.39 18.59
C GLU A 561 12.53 7.14 17.96
N GLU A 562 11.21 6.93 18.05
CA GLU A 562 10.52 5.84 17.34
C GLU A 562 10.73 5.94 15.82
N PHE A 563 10.68 7.16 15.26
CA PHE A 563 10.93 7.36 13.84
C PHE A 563 12.39 7.05 13.46
N ILE A 564 13.36 7.52 14.24
CA ILE A 564 14.78 7.22 14.01
C ILE A 564 15.03 5.71 14.12
N ASN A 565 14.40 5.03 15.06
CA ASN A 565 14.49 3.59 15.20
C ASN A 565 13.88 2.86 13.99
N SER A 566 12.83 3.40 13.36
CA SER A 566 12.28 2.84 12.12
C SER A 566 13.25 2.90 10.95
N ILE A 567 14.09 3.93 10.88
CA ILE A 567 15.20 4.01 9.91
C ILE A 567 16.22 2.88 10.18
N GLY A 568 16.57 2.63 11.44
CA GLY A 568 17.47 1.55 11.83
C GLY A 568 16.94 0.17 11.41
N GLN A 569 15.65 -0.08 11.68
CA GLN A 569 15.00 -1.33 11.25
C GLN A 569 14.95 -1.50 9.73
N TYR A 570 14.78 -0.40 8.97
CA TYR A 570 14.87 -0.45 7.51
C TYR A 570 16.26 -0.87 7.06
N VAL A 571 17.33 -0.28 7.63
CA VAL A 571 18.72 -0.61 7.31
C VAL A 571 19.03 -2.09 7.61
N GLU A 572 18.59 -2.61 8.75
CA GLU A 572 18.80 -4.03 9.13
C GLU A 572 18.10 -5.04 8.20
N ARG A 573 16.96 -4.65 7.60
CA ARG A 573 16.14 -5.54 6.77
C ARG A 573 16.44 -5.46 5.27
N THR A 574 17.25 -4.48 4.86
CA THR A 574 17.51 -4.18 3.45
C THR A 574 18.95 -4.55 3.10
N GLU A 575 19.17 -5.31 2.03
CA GLU A 575 20.52 -5.73 1.59
C GLU A 575 21.37 -4.55 1.09
N ASP A 576 20.74 -3.56 0.45
CA ASP A 576 21.39 -2.34 -0.06
C ASP A 576 20.59 -1.11 0.42
N PRO A 577 20.79 -0.69 1.68
CA PRO A 577 20.04 0.41 2.27
C PRO A 577 20.45 1.76 1.65
N SER A 578 19.48 2.65 1.45
CA SER A 578 19.71 4.01 0.98
C SER A 578 18.65 4.95 1.53
N LEU A 579 18.97 6.25 1.59
CA LEU A 579 17.99 7.26 2.01
C LEU A 579 16.78 7.29 1.07
N SER A 580 17.02 7.25 -0.25
CA SER A 580 15.94 7.20 -1.25
C SER A 580 15.04 6.00 -1.05
N GLY A 581 15.61 4.80 -0.81
CA GLY A 581 14.86 3.58 -0.56
C GLY A 581 14.02 3.63 0.73
N PHE A 582 14.53 4.25 1.80
CA PHE A 582 13.75 4.50 3.01
C PHE A 582 12.57 5.44 2.74
N LEU A 583 12.81 6.55 2.04
CA LEU A 583 11.76 7.53 1.70
C LEU A 583 10.68 6.93 0.79
N GLU A 584 11.06 6.09 -0.17
CA GLU A 584 10.12 5.35 -1.01
C GLU A 584 9.27 4.38 -0.19
N THR A 585 9.92 3.60 0.67
CA THR A 585 9.22 2.68 1.55
C THR A 585 8.22 3.42 2.43
N THR A 586 8.62 4.56 3.00
CA THR A 586 7.75 5.39 3.85
C THR A 586 6.59 5.99 3.04
N ALA A 587 6.83 6.53 1.84
CA ALA A 587 5.79 7.12 1.00
C ALA A 587 4.75 6.07 0.53
N LEU A 588 5.20 4.84 0.29
CA LEU A 588 4.31 3.72 -0.04
C LEU A 588 3.52 3.22 1.18
N MET A 589 4.12 3.29 2.37
CA MET A 589 3.45 2.94 3.63
C MET A 589 2.38 3.96 4.04
N ASP A 590 2.63 5.26 3.87
CA ASP A 590 1.79 6.34 4.41
C ASP A 590 0.34 6.30 3.90
N ARG A 591 0.09 5.81 2.69
CA ARG A 591 -1.28 5.60 2.15
C ARG A 591 -1.88 4.23 2.47
N GLU A 592 -1.02 3.24 2.72
CA GLU A 592 -1.46 1.87 3.03
C GLU A 592 -1.54 1.62 4.53
N ASP A 593 -0.89 2.45 5.35
CA ASP A 593 -0.82 2.37 6.82
C ASP A 593 -2.15 2.68 7.55
N GLU A 594 -3.19 2.98 6.86
CA GLU A 594 -4.52 2.71 7.44
C GLU A 594 -4.67 1.21 7.78
N ALA A 595 -3.91 0.33 7.12
CA ALA A 595 -3.93 -1.11 7.34
C ALA A 595 -2.68 -1.68 8.07
N ASP A 596 -1.53 -1.02 8.09
CA ASP A 596 -0.24 -1.63 8.50
C ASP A 596 0.22 -1.27 9.93
N ARG A 597 -0.73 -1.17 10.85
CA ARG A 597 -0.46 -0.97 12.30
C ARG A 597 -0.15 -2.28 13.02
N ASP A 598 0.59 -3.18 12.36
CA ASP A 598 0.90 -4.52 12.88
C ASP A 598 1.65 -4.53 14.22
N GLN A 599 2.45 -3.52 14.54
CA GLN A 599 3.10 -3.43 15.85
C GLN A 599 2.14 -3.08 17.00
N LYS A 600 0.97 -2.48 16.70
CA LYS A 600 -0.11 -2.26 17.67
C LYS A 600 -1.11 -3.42 17.73
N GLN A 601 -1.09 -4.34 16.75
CA GLN A 601 -2.02 -5.48 16.70
C GLN A 601 -1.77 -6.53 17.80
N ASP A 602 -0.59 -6.59 18.39
CA ASP A 602 -0.30 -7.51 19.49
C ASP A 602 -0.81 -7.05 20.85
N LYS A 603 -1.22 -5.79 20.99
CA LYS A 603 -1.84 -5.32 22.25
C LYS A 603 -3.22 -5.94 22.40
N ASP A 604 -3.49 -6.48 23.58
CA ASP A 604 -4.83 -6.96 23.93
C ASP A 604 -5.75 -5.77 24.22
N ALA A 605 -6.37 -5.23 23.16
CA ALA A 605 -7.23 -4.06 23.18
C ALA A 605 -8.36 -4.22 22.17
N VAL A 606 -9.54 -3.67 22.46
CA VAL A 606 -10.69 -3.63 21.55
C VAL A 606 -10.35 -2.79 20.32
N ARG A 607 -10.73 -3.25 19.13
CA ARG A 607 -10.46 -2.54 17.85
C ARG A 607 -11.65 -1.68 17.48
N LEU A 608 -11.42 -0.37 17.35
CA LEU A 608 -12.38 0.60 16.83
C LEU A 608 -11.95 1.01 15.42
N MET A 609 -12.79 0.79 14.40
CA MET A 609 -12.42 1.11 13.02
C MET A 609 -13.64 1.35 12.12
N THR A 610 -13.41 2.02 11.00
CA THR A 610 -14.45 2.15 10.00
C THR A 610 -14.71 0.82 9.27
N LEU A 611 -15.91 0.66 8.71
CA LEU A 611 -16.25 -0.50 7.86
C LEU A 611 -15.24 -0.66 6.70
N HIS A 612 -14.74 0.43 6.13
CA HIS A 612 -13.72 0.39 5.08
C HIS A 612 -12.39 -0.18 5.57
N SER A 613 -11.92 0.27 6.75
CA SER A 613 -10.68 -0.21 7.35
C SER A 613 -10.75 -1.67 7.83
N ALA A 614 -11.97 -2.20 8.01
CA ALA A 614 -12.21 -3.60 8.38
C ALA A 614 -12.09 -4.57 7.21
N LYS A 615 -12.05 -4.08 5.95
CA LYS A 615 -11.91 -4.94 4.77
C LYS A 615 -10.62 -5.76 4.85
N GLY A 616 -10.73 -7.07 4.64
CA GLY A 616 -9.60 -8.00 4.75
C GLY A 616 -9.30 -8.49 6.18
N LEU A 617 -9.91 -7.88 7.21
CA LEU A 617 -9.77 -8.31 8.61
C LEU A 617 -10.88 -9.27 9.03
N GLU A 618 -10.68 -9.93 10.17
CA GLU A 618 -11.69 -10.83 10.77
C GLU A 618 -11.59 -10.83 12.30
N PHE A 619 -12.75 -10.77 12.96
CA PHE A 619 -12.84 -10.75 14.41
C PHE A 619 -13.89 -11.75 14.89
N PRO A 620 -13.64 -12.46 16.01
CA PRO A 620 -14.61 -13.38 16.60
C PRO A 620 -15.92 -12.72 17.06
N ARG A 621 -15.84 -11.44 17.49
CA ARG A 621 -16.99 -10.63 17.93
C ARG A 621 -16.94 -9.27 17.29
N VAL A 622 -18.06 -8.84 16.73
CA VAL A 622 -18.19 -7.58 16.00
C VAL A 622 -19.45 -6.86 16.44
N TYR A 623 -19.29 -5.60 16.78
CA TYR A 623 -20.37 -4.65 17.00
C TYR A 623 -20.42 -3.69 15.82
N LEU A 624 -21.56 -3.60 15.14
CA LEU A 624 -21.85 -2.59 14.14
C LEU A 624 -22.63 -1.49 14.84
N VAL A 625 -22.07 -0.31 14.93
CA VAL A 625 -22.65 0.80 15.71
C VAL A 625 -22.96 1.99 14.83
N GLY A 626 -23.83 2.89 15.33
CA GLY A 626 -24.27 4.06 14.58
C GLY A 626 -24.97 3.67 13.29
N MET A 627 -25.95 2.75 13.35
CA MET A 627 -26.71 2.22 12.22
C MET A 627 -28.02 3.00 11.98
N GLU A 628 -28.05 4.25 12.40
CA GLU A 628 -29.13 5.21 12.12
C GLU A 628 -29.18 5.58 10.64
N GLU A 629 -30.35 6.09 10.17
CA GLU A 629 -30.58 6.56 8.78
C GLU A 629 -29.84 7.87 8.46
#